data_3cded3e891ee389c43f18a16ccfe78e3
#
_entry.id   3cded3e891ee389c43f18a16ccfe78e3
#
_cell.length_a   1.000
_cell.length_b   1.000
_cell.length_c   1.000
_cell.angle_alpha   90.00
_cell.angle_beta   90.00
_cell.angle_gamma   90.00
#
_symmetry.space_group_name_H-M   'P 1'
#
loop_
_entity.id
_entity.type
_entity.pdbx_description
1 polymer ?
#
loop_
_entity_poly.entity_id
_entity_poly.type
_entity_poly.pdbx_seq_one_letter_code
_entity_poly.pdbx_strand_id
1 'polypeptide(L)'
;EVVEVLATKSGNPRWAYDCYRRFIQMYSDVVMEVGKKYFEVLIDEMKEKKGVTQDVELTAEDLKELAGQFKAEYKAKLGTDFPSDPVEQLMGAVKAVFRSWDNPRANIYRRENDIPYSWGTAVNVQSMAFGNMGDDCGTGVAFTRDPATGAKGLMGEFLTNAQGEDVVAGVRTPM
;
A
#
# COMPACT_ATOMS: atom_id res chain seq x y z
N GLU A 1 -6.56 5.47 -18.44
CA GLU A 1 -6.55 4.96 -17.06
C GLU A 1 -6.70 6.11 -16.05
N VAL A 2 -7.18 5.82 -14.84
CA VAL A 2 -7.37 6.83 -13.79
C VAL A 2 -6.06 7.54 -13.43
N VAL A 3 -4.93 6.85 -13.49
CA VAL A 3 -3.60 7.41 -13.20
C VAL A 3 -3.23 8.58 -14.10
N GLU A 4 -3.58 8.55 -15.41
CA GLU A 4 -3.32 9.65 -16.34
C GLU A 4 -4.14 10.91 -15.96
N VAL A 5 -5.38 10.69 -15.52
CA VAL A 5 -6.24 11.78 -15.04
C VAL A 5 -5.68 12.39 -13.77
N LEU A 6 -5.20 11.56 -12.84
CA LEU A 6 -4.56 12.02 -11.61
C LEU A 6 -3.26 12.76 -11.88
N ALA A 7 -2.41 12.27 -12.77
CA ALA A 7 -1.17 12.93 -13.17
C ALA A 7 -1.44 14.33 -13.72
N THR A 8 -2.45 14.46 -14.60
CA THR A 8 -2.83 15.74 -15.20
C THR A 8 -3.44 16.69 -14.17
N LYS A 9 -4.41 16.21 -13.36
CA LYS A 9 -5.12 17.06 -12.39
C LYS A 9 -4.25 17.53 -11.23
N SER A 10 -3.33 16.69 -10.75
CA SER A 10 -2.42 17.05 -9.67
C SER A 10 -1.24 17.91 -10.11
N GLY A 11 -0.91 17.89 -11.41
CA GLY A 11 0.33 18.46 -11.92
C GLY A 11 1.58 17.73 -11.42
N ASN A 12 1.43 16.55 -10.81
CA ASN A 12 2.51 15.77 -10.23
C ASN A 12 2.46 14.31 -10.76
N PRO A 13 2.95 14.07 -11.98
CA PRO A 13 2.92 12.74 -12.57
C PRO A 13 3.74 11.71 -11.78
N ARG A 14 4.86 12.13 -11.18
CA ARG A 14 5.65 11.22 -10.35
C ARG A 14 4.84 10.66 -9.19
N TRP A 15 4.14 11.51 -8.44
CA TRP A 15 3.27 11.10 -7.36
C TRP A 15 2.15 10.16 -7.84
N ALA A 16 1.50 10.50 -8.96
CA ALA A 16 0.41 9.69 -9.51
C ALA A 16 0.88 8.27 -9.86
N TYR A 17 2.04 8.14 -10.51
CA TYR A 17 2.60 6.83 -10.87
C TYR A 17 3.18 6.09 -9.68
N ASP A 18 3.73 6.76 -8.66
CA ASP A 18 4.14 6.12 -7.42
C ASP A 18 2.93 5.53 -6.67
N CYS A 19 1.85 6.29 -6.56
CA CYS A 19 0.60 5.77 -5.98
C CYS A 19 0.04 4.59 -6.78
N TYR A 20 0.12 4.66 -8.11
CA TYR A 20 -0.40 3.59 -8.96
C TYR A 20 0.41 2.30 -8.86
N ARG A 21 1.75 2.38 -8.89
CA ARG A 21 2.58 1.18 -8.72
C ARG A 21 2.38 0.55 -7.33
N ARG A 22 2.26 1.37 -6.26
CA ARG A 22 1.94 0.91 -4.90
C ARG A 22 0.59 0.21 -4.85
N PHE A 23 -0.40 0.78 -5.52
CA PHE A 23 -1.73 0.18 -5.61
C PHE A 23 -1.70 -1.18 -6.31
N ILE A 24 -1.01 -1.32 -7.45
CA ILE A 24 -0.89 -2.61 -8.15
C ILE A 24 -0.21 -3.63 -7.24
N GLN A 25 0.88 -3.26 -6.57
CA GLN A 25 1.60 -4.15 -5.66
C GLN A 25 0.71 -4.60 -4.50
N MET A 26 0.06 -3.67 -3.81
CA MET A 26 -0.79 -3.96 -2.66
C MET A 26 -2.03 -4.78 -3.06
N TYR A 27 -2.66 -4.44 -4.18
CA TYR A 27 -3.79 -5.22 -4.71
C TYR A 27 -3.36 -6.66 -5.03
N SER A 28 -2.22 -6.81 -5.68
CA SER A 28 -1.69 -8.13 -6.01
C SER A 28 -1.35 -8.95 -4.77
N ASP A 29 -0.70 -8.35 -3.77
CA ASP A 29 -0.30 -9.01 -2.54
C ASP A 29 -1.50 -9.33 -1.64
N VAL A 30 -2.30 -8.32 -1.31
CA VAL A 30 -3.36 -8.43 -0.29
C VAL A 30 -4.66 -8.98 -0.85
N VAL A 31 -5.07 -8.52 -2.04
CA VAL A 31 -6.37 -8.92 -2.62
C VAL A 31 -6.25 -10.25 -3.35
N MET A 32 -5.16 -10.47 -4.09
CA MET A 32 -4.96 -11.63 -4.95
C MET A 32 -3.96 -12.65 -4.38
N GLU A 33 -3.33 -12.35 -3.24
CA GLU A 33 -2.40 -13.25 -2.53
C GLU A 33 -1.20 -13.73 -3.38
N VAL A 34 -0.74 -12.88 -4.31
CA VAL A 34 0.42 -13.18 -5.18
C VAL A 34 1.74 -13.11 -4.42
N GLY A 35 1.81 -12.30 -3.37
CA GLY A 35 3.01 -12.09 -2.57
C GLY A 35 3.88 -10.93 -3.10
N LYS A 36 4.17 -9.98 -2.21
CA LYS A 36 4.88 -8.73 -2.55
C LYS A 36 6.30 -8.93 -3.07
N LYS A 37 6.98 -10.01 -2.70
CA LYS A 37 8.38 -10.30 -3.06
C LYS A 37 8.64 -10.27 -4.58
N TYR A 38 7.67 -10.66 -5.40
CA TYR A 38 7.80 -10.64 -6.85
C TYR A 38 7.89 -9.22 -7.42
N PHE A 39 7.23 -8.28 -6.76
CA PHE A 39 7.22 -6.86 -7.13
C PHE A 39 8.43 -6.13 -6.55
N GLU A 40 8.86 -6.48 -5.34
CA GLU A 40 10.07 -5.93 -4.71
C GLU A 40 11.32 -6.18 -5.57
N VAL A 41 11.46 -7.37 -6.15
CA VAL A 41 12.55 -7.68 -7.08
C VAL A 41 12.56 -6.72 -8.27
N LEU A 42 11.41 -6.44 -8.87
CA LEU A 42 11.30 -5.50 -10.01
C LEU A 42 11.67 -4.05 -9.62
N ILE A 43 11.34 -3.65 -8.38
CA ILE A 43 11.76 -2.33 -7.86
C ILE A 43 13.28 -2.28 -7.72
N ASP A 44 13.87 -3.31 -7.14
CA ASP A 44 15.32 -3.36 -6.91
C ASP A 44 16.10 -3.41 -8.23
N GLU A 45 15.64 -4.19 -9.20
CA GLU A 45 16.22 -4.22 -10.56
C GLU A 45 16.12 -2.85 -11.25
N MET A 46 14.99 -2.13 -11.08
CA MET A 46 14.82 -0.78 -11.63
C MET A 46 15.80 0.20 -10.97
N LYS A 47 15.94 0.16 -9.64
CA LYS A 47 16.89 1.00 -8.89
C LYS A 47 18.32 0.72 -9.33
N GLU A 48 18.72 -0.53 -9.46
CA GLU A 48 20.05 -0.93 -9.94
C GLU A 48 20.30 -0.40 -11.36
N LYS A 49 19.35 -0.61 -12.29
CA LYS A 49 19.41 -0.12 -13.67
C LYS A 49 19.60 1.41 -13.74
N LYS A 50 19.00 2.15 -12.81
CA LYS A 50 19.03 3.62 -12.77
C LYS A 50 20.16 4.17 -11.88
N GLY A 51 20.86 3.34 -11.13
CA GLY A 51 21.94 3.74 -10.23
C GLY A 51 21.45 4.55 -9.02
N VAL A 52 20.22 4.29 -8.56
CA VAL A 52 19.63 4.95 -7.39
C VAL A 52 19.42 3.93 -6.27
N THR A 53 19.28 4.43 -5.03
CA THR A 53 19.16 3.57 -3.84
C THR A 53 17.76 3.62 -3.21
N GLN A 54 17.02 4.71 -3.40
CA GLN A 54 15.71 4.92 -2.80
C GLN A 54 14.63 5.06 -3.87
N ASP A 55 13.43 4.57 -3.55
CA ASP A 55 12.27 4.67 -4.44
C ASP A 55 11.91 6.12 -4.78
N VAL A 56 12.15 7.06 -3.87
CA VAL A 56 11.87 8.48 -4.08
C VAL A 56 12.74 9.13 -5.16
N GLU A 57 13.85 8.48 -5.54
CA GLU A 57 14.77 8.95 -6.59
C GLU A 57 14.31 8.51 -8.00
N LEU A 58 13.35 7.59 -8.10
CA LEU A 58 12.79 7.15 -9.39
C LEU A 58 11.94 8.26 -10.02
N THR A 59 12.09 8.46 -11.32
CA THR A 59 11.34 9.45 -12.09
C THR A 59 9.89 8.99 -12.37
N ALA A 60 9.06 9.88 -12.90
CA ALA A 60 7.71 9.53 -13.34
C ALA A 60 7.73 8.47 -14.44
N GLU A 61 8.67 8.56 -15.38
CA GLU A 61 8.87 7.62 -16.46
C GLU A 61 9.28 6.24 -15.96
N ASP A 62 10.21 6.20 -14.98
CA ASP A 62 10.65 4.96 -14.35
C ASP A 62 9.49 4.26 -13.63
N LEU A 63 8.69 5.02 -12.90
CA LEU A 63 7.52 4.51 -12.18
C LEU A 63 6.41 4.06 -13.14
N LYS A 64 6.26 4.72 -14.29
CA LYS A 64 5.34 4.28 -15.34
C LYS A 64 5.79 2.96 -15.95
N GLU A 65 7.08 2.81 -16.27
CA GLU A 65 7.68 1.56 -16.75
C GLU A 65 7.48 0.45 -15.70
N LEU A 66 7.76 0.73 -14.44
CA LEU A 66 7.60 -0.21 -13.32
C LEU A 66 6.14 -0.65 -13.15
N ALA A 67 5.17 0.26 -13.25
CA ALA A 67 3.75 -0.09 -13.22
C ALA A 67 3.37 -1.04 -14.36
N GLY A 68 3.95 -0.87 -15.54
CA GLY A 68 3.80 -1.80 -16.66
C GLY A 68 4.36 -3.19 -16.37
N GLN A 69 5.55 -3.25 -15.77
CA GLN A 69 6.17 -4.50 -15.34
C GLN A 69 5.34 -5.21 -14.26
N PHE A 70 4.78 -4.46 -13.31
CA PHE A 70 3.90 -5.01 -12.28
C PHE A 70 2.63 -5.64 -12.86
N LYS A 71 2.01 -4.99 -13.85
CA LYS A 71 0.85 -5.57 -14.55
C LYS A 71 1.22 -6.85 -15.31
N ALA A 72 2.41 -6.88 -15.91
CA ALA A 72 2.89 -8.08 -16.60
C ALA A 72 3.13 -9.23 -15.61
N GLU A 73 3.73 -8.95 -14.45
CA GLU A 73 3.92 -9.94 -13.38
C GLU A 73 2.59 -10.43 -12.81
N TYR A 74 1.64 -9.54 -12.57
CA TYR A 74 0.27 -9.89 -12.18
C TYR A 74 -0.35 -10.88 -13.18
N LYS A 75 -0.27 -10.56 -14.47
CA LYS A 75 -0.79 -11.44 -15.53
C LYS A 75 -0.07 -12.78 -15.60
N ALA A 76 1.26 -12.77 -15.43
CA ALA A 76 2.06 -14.01 -15.41
C ALA A 76 1.67 -14.94 -14.26
N LYS A 77 1.33 -14.39 -13.09
CA LYS A 77 0.94 -15.17 -11.90
C LYS A 77 -0.51 -15.66 -11.94
N LEU A 78 -1.42 -14.84 -12.45
CA LEU A 78 -2.87 -15.08 -12.35
C LEU A 78 -3.54 -15.47 -13.67
N GLY A 79 -2.85 -15.30 -14.80
CA GLY A 79 -3.38 -15.60 -16.13
C GLY A 79 -4.40 -14.59 -16.67
N THR A 80 -4.68 -13.51 -15.91
CA THR A 80 -5.64 -12.46 -16.26
C THR A 80 -4.99 -11.08 -16.18
N ASP A 81 -5.51 -10.12 -16.95
CA ASP A 81 -5.02 -8.75 -16.88
C ASP A 81 -5.40 -8.09 -15.54
N PHE A 82 -4.57 -7.14 -15.10
CA PHE A 82 -4.88 -6.32 -13.93
C PHE A 82 -6.17 -5.52 -14.20
N PRO A 83 -7.17 -5.54 -13.29
CA PRO A 83 -8.43 -4.87 -13.50
C PRO A 83 -8.23 -3.37 -13.68
N SER A 84 -8.83 -2.79 -14.73
CA SER A 84 -8.76 -1.36 -15.03
C SER A 84 -9.99 -0.57 -14.57
N ASP A 85 -11.11 -1.25 -14.33
CA ASP A 85 -12.33 -0.63 -13.80
C ASP A 85 -12.19 -0.38 -12.29
N PRO A 86 -12.33 0.88 -11.82
CA PRO A 86 -12.26 1.22 -10.40
C PRO A 86 -13.31 0.50 -9.53
N VAL A 87 -14.48 0.22 -10.06
CA VAL A 87 -15.53 -0.51 -9.34
C VAL A 87 -15.14 -1.97 -9.15
N GLU A 88 -14.58 -2.60 -10.18
CA GLU A 88 -14.05 -3.96 -10.10
C GLU A 88 -12.92 -4.06 -9.07
N GLN A 89 -11.98 -3.10 -9.09
CA GLN A 89 -10.90 -3.00 -8.11
C GLN A 89 -11.44 -2.86 -6.68
N LEU A 90 -12.40 -1.96 -6.47
CA LEU A 90 -13.04 -1.77 -5.17
C LEU A 90 -13.73 -3.03 -4.69
N MET A 91 -14.52 -3.67 -5.54
CA MET A 91 -15.24 -4.90 -5.17
C MET A 91 -14.30 -6.07 -4.91
N GLY A 92 -13.16 -6.14 -5.60
CA GLY A 92 -12.09 -7.08 -5.30
C GLY A 92 -11.54 -6.89 -3.88
N ALA A 93 -11.24 -5.65 -3.51
CA ALA A 93 -10.77 -5.30 -2.17
C ALA A 93 -11.82 -5.59 -1.08
N VAL A 94 -13.09 -5.24 -1.32
CA VAL A 94 -14.21 -5.55 -0.40
C VAL A 94 -14.31 -7.06 -0.15
N LYS A 95 -14.26 -7.86 -1.21
CA LYS A 95 -14.28 -9.33 -1.10
C LYS A 95 -13.08 -9.87 -0.31
N ALA A 96 -11.89 -9.28 -0.49
CA ALA A 96 -10.70 -9.67 0.26
C ALA A 96 -10.85 -9.38 1.76
N VAL A 97 -11.43 -8.25 2.14
CA VAL A 97 -11.72 -7.95 3.56
C VAL A 97 -12.69 -8.98 4.15
N PHE A 98 -13.76 -9.33 3.45
CA PHE A 98 -14.68 -10.37 3.94
C PHE A 98 -14.00 -11.73 4.06
N ARG A 99 -13.19 -12.15 3.09
CA ARG A 99 -12.42 -13.40 3.17
C ARG A 99 -11.44 -13.42 4.34
N SER A 100 -10.83 -12.28 4.67
CA SER A 100 -9.85 -12.19 5.75
C SER A 100 -10.43 -12.52 7.12
N TRP A 101 -11.76 -12.45 7.28
CA TRP A 101 -12.46 -12.82 8.54
C TRP A 101 -12.27 -14.29 8.91
N ASP A 102 -12.05 -15.15 7.92
CA ASP A 102 -11.87 -16.60 8.12
C ASP A 102 -10.40 -17.05 8.04
N ASN A 103 -9.46 -16.12 7.93
CA ASN A 103 -8.04 -16.48 7.93
C ASN A 103 -7.58 -16.97 9.32
N PRO A 104 -6.47 -17.75 9.42
CA PRO A 104 -6.01 -18.34 10.67
C PRO A 104 -5.78 -17.31 11.79
N ARG A 105 -5.22 -16.14 11.46
CA ARG A 105 -4.95 -15.07 12.41
C ARG A 105 -6.24 -14.47 12.99
N ALA A 106 -7.23 -14.22 12.13
CA ALA A 106 -8.53 -13.71 12.54
C ALA A 106 -9.27 -14.74 13.40
N ASN A 107 -9.19 -16.03 13.07
CA ASN A 107 -9.78 -17.10 13.87
C ASN A 107 -9.18 -17.20 15.26
N ILE A 108 -7.86 -17.04 15.41
CA ILE A 108 -7.19 -17.00 16.71
C ILE A 108 -7.70 -15.80 17.52
N TYR A 109 -7.69 -14.62 16.92
CA TYR A 109 -8.15 -13.38 17.57
C TYR A 109 -9.61 -13.49 18.05
N ARG A 110 -10.50 -14.01 17.20
CA ARG A 110 -11.92 -14.20 17.54
C ARG A 110 -12.10 -15.13 18.73
N ARG A 111 -11.37 -16.23 18.77
CA ARG A 111 -11.40 -17.20 19.87
C ARG A 111 -10.88 -16.58 21.17
N GLU A 112 -9.76 -15.83 21.11
CA GLU A 112 -9.16 -15.22 22.29
C GLU A 112 -10.00 -14.06 22.88
N ASN A 113 -10.87 -13.47 22.07
CA ASN A 113 -11.75 -12.37 22.48
C ASN A 113 -13.23 -12.77 22.59
N ASP A 114 -13.53 -14.07 22.62
CA ASP A 114 -14.90 -14.61 22.74
C ASP A 114 -15.88 -14.04 21.70
N ILE A 115 -15.40 -13.79 20.49
CA ILE A 115 -16.24 -13.27 19.39
C ILE A 115 -17.00 -14.43 18.75
N PRO A 116 -18.36 -14.41 18.77
CA PRO A 116 -19.15 -15.49 18.20
C PRO A 116 -18.85 -15.75 16.72
N TYR A 117 -18.80 -17.01 16.32
CA TYR A 117 -18.59 -17.40 14.92
C TYR A 117 -19.72 -16.95 13.99
N SER A 118 -20.91 -16.70 14.53
CA SER A 118 -22.05 -16.18 13.80
C SER A 118 -21.94 -14.69 13.43
N TRP A 119 -20.99 -13.98 14.03
CA TRP A 119 -20.76 -12.58 13.68
C TRP A 119 -19.91 -12.49 12.41
N GLY A 120 -20.28 -11.53 11.55
CA GLY A 120 -19.50 -11.13 10.39
C GLY A 120 -18.58 -9.97 10.67
N THR A 121 -18.00 -9.43 9.60
CA THR A 121 -17.21 -8.19 9.62
C THR A 121 -17.84 -7.16 8.70
N ALA A 122 -17.35 -5.93 8.75
CA ALA A 122 -17.80 -4.83 7.91
C ALA A 122 -16.64 -4.19 7.18
N VAL A 123 -16.94 -3.49 6.09
CA VAL A 123 -15.97 -2.75 5.28
C VAL A 123 -16.32 -1.27 5.31
N ASN A 124 -15.33 -0.43 5.62
CA ASN A 124 -15.42 1.00 5.45
C ASN A 124 -14.58 1.43 4.24
N VAL A 125 -15.17 2.19 3.33
CA VAL A 125 -14.45 2.84 2.24
C VAL A 125 -14.16 4.28 2.66
N GLN A 126 -12.89 4.59 2.82
CA GLN A 126 -12.44 5.87 3.37
C GLN A 126 -11.54 6.60 2.39
N SER A 127 -11.73 7.91 2.26
CA SER A 127 -10.84 8.77 1.49
C SER A 127 -9.44 8.77 2.10
N MET A 128 -8.42 8.71 1.25
CA MET A 128 -7.03 8.80 1.67
C MET A 128 -6.56 10.25 1.71
N ALA A 129 -5.77 10.58 2.74
CA ALA A 129 -4.89 11.76 2.75
C ALA A 129 -3.48 11.28 2.36
N PHE A 130 -2.87 11.92 1.37
CA PHE A 130 -1.60 11.49 0.81
C PHE A 130 -0.44 12.26 1.42
N GLY A 131 0.36 11.60 2.26
CA GLY A 131 1.57 12.16 2.86
C GLY A 131 2.79 12.14 1.95
N ASN A 132 2.66 11.68 0.69
CA ASN A 132 3.75 11.55 -0.28
C ASN A 132 3.59 12.45 -1.52
N MET A 133 2.86 13.56 -1.39
CA MET A 133 2.68 14.50 -2.49
C MET A 133 3.86 15.45 -2.70
N GLY A 134 4.71 15.62 -1.68
CA GLY A 134 5.87 16.49 -1.69
C GLY A 134 6.52 16.56 -0.31
N ASP A 135 7.57 17.36 -0.19
CA ASP A 135 8.37 17.48 1.04
C ASP A 135 7.65 18.27 2.16
N ASP A 136 6.56 18.94 1.82
CA ASP A 136 5.64 19.64 2.73
C ASP A 136 4.52 18.74 3.29
N CYS A 137 4.51 17.48 2.90
CA CYS A 137 3.56 16.46 3.34
C CYS A 137 4.27 15.41 4.17
N GLY A 138 3.51 14.67 4.98
CA GLY A 138 4.07 13.59 5.77
C GLY A 138 3.01 12.62 6.29
N THR A 139 3.49 11.50 6.79
CA THR A 139 2.67 10.49 7.46
C THR A 139 3.36 10.04 8.73
N GLY A 140 2.59 9.81 9.78
CA GLY A 140 3.12 9.39 11.07
C GLY A 140 2.20 8.42 11.80
N VAL A 141 2.75 7.84 12.85
CA VAL A 141 2.02 7.01 13.83
C VAL A 141 2.12 7.69 15.18
N ALA A 142 0.99 7.85 15.86
CA ALA A 142 0.95 8.50 17.17
C ALA A 142 0.21 7.60 18.17
N PHE A 143 0.71 7.60 19.41
CA PHE A 143 0.16 6.87 20.53
C PHE A 143 -0.23 7.84 21.65
N THR A 144 -1.34 7.60 22.28
CA THR A 144 -1.80 8.36 23.47
C THR A 144 -1.15 7.89 24.76
N ARG A 145 -0.41 6.78 24.68
CA ARG A 145 0.41 6.22 25.77
C ARG A 145 1.72 5.70 25.20
N ASP A 146 2.75 5.77 26.00
CA ASP A 146 4.02 5.11 25.73
C ASP A 146 3.81 3.59 25.63
N PRO A 147 4.08 2.96 24.50
CA PRO A 147 3.86 1.52 24.31
C PRO A 147 4.80 0.65 25.16
N ALA A 148 5.94 1.16 25.64
CA ALA A 148 6.89 0.43 26.44
C ALA A 148 6.56 0.51 27.94
N THR A 149 6.09 1.67 28.43
CA THR A 149 5.89 1.92 29.87
C THR A 149 4.43 2.02 30.29
N GLY A 150 3.51 2.24 29.32
CA GLY A 150 2.09 2.52 29.58
C GLY A 150 1.82 3.93 30.12
N ALA A 151 2.84 4.78 30.30
CA ALA A 151 2.69 6.13 30.77
C ALA A 151 1.82 6.97 29.82
N LYS A 152 0.92 7.77 30.36
CA LYS A 152 0.05 8.66 29.59
C LYS A 152 0.86 9.82 29.00
N GLY A 153 0.83 9.96 27.70
CA GLY A 153 1.50 11.01 26.96
C GLY A 153 1.37 10.78 25.46
N LEU A 154 1.34 11.85 24.69
CA LEU A 154 1.40 11.74 23.24
C LEU A 154 2.84 11.49 22.81
N MET A 155 3.06 10.41 22.08
CA MET A 155 4.33 10.11 21.45
C MET A 155 4.09 9.49 20.07
N GLY A 156 5.06 9.59 19.19
CA GLY A 156 4.92 9.05 17.84
C GLY A 156 6.16 9.32 17.01
N GLU A 157 6.10 8.87 15.79
CA GLU A 157 7.13 9.04 14.78
C GLU A 157 6.50 9.39 13.44
N PHE A 158 7.23 10.09 12.58
CA PHE A 158 6.72 10.47 11.27
C PHE A 158 7.84 10.47 10.22
N LEU A 159 7.41 10.43 8.95
CA LEU A 159 8.27 10.63 7.78
C LEU A 159 7.65 11.72 6.90
N THR A 160 8.50 12.59 6.37
CA THR A 160 8.12 13.52 5.30
C THR A 160 8.11 12.79 3.96
N ASN A 161 7.26 13.25 3.04
CA ASN A 161 7.09 12.67 1.71
C ASN A 161 6.97 11.14 1.74
N ALA A 162 5.97 10.63 2.49
CA ALA A 162 5.81 9.22 2.79
C ALA A 162 4.34 8.81 2.92
N GLN A 163 4.04 7.56 2.62
CA GLN A 163 2.77 6.92 2.95
C GLN A 163 2.90 6.11 4.26
N GLY A 164 1.76 5.67 4.82
CA GLY A 164 1.73 4.92 6.08
C GLY A 164 2.58 3.66 6.06
N GLU A 165 2.63 2.95 4.94
CA GLU A 165 3.46 1.75 4.79
C GLU A 165 4.97 2.04 4.93
N ASP A 166 5.43 3.21 4.50
CA ASP A 166 6.85 3.60 4.61
C ASP A 166 7.25 3.78 6.09
N VAL A 167 6.31 4.26 6.93
CA VAL A 167 6.54 4.41 8.38
C VAL A 167 6.58 3.05 9.07
N VAL A 168 5.61 2.17 8.80
CA VAL A 168 5.46 0.90 9.53
C VAL A 168 6.37 -0.20 9.01
N ALA A 169 6.85 -0.13 7.78
CA ALA A 169 7.77 -1.11 7.20
C ALA A 169 9.24 -0.91 7.60
N GLY A 170 9.58 0.23 8.21
CA GLY A 170 10.94 0.53 8.62
C GLY A 170 11.93 0.71 7.46
N VAL A 171 11.44 1.05 6.28
CA VAL A 171 12.27 1.24 5.06
C VAL A 171 13.12 2.51 5.17
N ARG A 172 12.61 3.52 5.89
CA ARG A 172 13.28 4.78 6.19
C ARG A 172 13.30 4.99 7.70
N THR A 173 14.30 5.70 8.21
CA THR A 173 14.39 6.05 9.64
C THR A 173 13.40 7.20 9.94
N PRO A 174 12.37 7.00 10.78
CA PRO A 174 11.46 8.06 11.20
C PRO A 174 12.17 9.13 12.06
N MET A 175 11.55 10.31 12.09
CA MET A 175 11.92 11.42 12.99
C MET A 175 11.02 11.44 14.23
#